data_38e4b8a8117ac9322978d85475e62f3e
#
_entry.id   38e4b8a8117ac9322978d85475e62f3e
#
_cell.length_a   1.000
_cell.length_b   1.000
_cell.length_c   1.000
_cell.angle_alpha   90.00
_cell.angle_beta   90.00
_cell.angle_gamma   90.00
#
_symmetry.space_group_name_H-M   'P 1'
#
loop_
_entity.id
_entity.type
_entity.pdbx_description
1 polymer ?
#
loop_
_entity_poly.entity_id
_entity_poly.type
_entity_poly.pdbx_seq_one_letter_code
_entity_poly.pdbx_strand_id
1 'polypeptide(L)'
;MKISILAGTSMDENKSKEWNYHPDLPLADPSPFTHLNEPIFLLKWFYKNWLSLSERVLMVIAATALWFFVYPSLEDAKTFHYGWILKTYFINLTLMAIVAGSLHYFLYIRKSQGNELKFDKRGLTKNNRNFLFSDQVKDNMFWSLTSGVFLITAFHVVTIWLMANEYIPVNSFSNNPLWFVGMLILLPVWSAFHFYWIHRFLHFPFFYKRYHSLHHRNINIGPWSGLSMHPVEHLFYLSS
;
A
#
# COMPACT_ATOMS: atom_id res chain seq x y z
N MET A 1 -29.18 -39.66 -6.54
CA MET A 1 -28.85 -38.83 -7.71
C MET A 1 -27.57 -38.05 -7.39
N LYS A 2 -26.41 -38.67 -7.67
CA LYS A 2 -25.08 -38.03 -7.47
C LYS A 2 -24.71 -37.35 -8.79
N ILE A 3 -24.78 -36.01 -8.85
CA ILE A 3 -24.32 -35.24 -9.98
C ILE A 3 -22.94 -34.71 -9.64
N SER A 4 -21.99 -35.30 -10.29
CA SER A 4 -20.73 -34.82 -10.85
C SER A 4 -20.28 -33.39 -10.45
N ILE A 5 -19.36 -33.29 -9.48
CA ILE A 5 -18.55 -32.10 -9.14
C ILE A 5 -17.09 -32.31 -9.61
N LEU A 6 -16.84 -33.02 -10.69
CA LEU A 6 -15.48 -33.35 -11.14
C LEU A 6 -15.06 -32.69 -12.44
N ALA A 7 -15.83 -31.75 -13.01
CA ALA A 7 -15.48 -31.09 -14.28
C ALA A 7 -14.88 -29.67 -14.15
N GLY A 8 -14.84 -29.09 -12.93
CA GLY A 8 -14.37 -27.69 -12.73
C GLY A 8 -12.87 -27.52 -12.49
N THR A 9 -12.16 -28.56 -12.06
CA THR A 9 -10.77 -28.42 -11.58
C THR A 9 -9.71 -28.42 -12.68
N SER A 10 -9.94 -29.06 -13.82
CA SER A 10 -8.92 -29.17 -14.87
C SER A 10 -8.82 -27.95 -15.81
N MET A 11 -9.93 -27.22 -16.02
CA MET A 11 -9.91 -26.01 -16.85
C MET A 11 -9.29 -24.80 -16.11
N ASP A 12 -9.46 -24.72 -14.80
CA ASP A 12 -8.93 -23.61 -13.99
C ASP A 12 -7.41 -23.70 -13.80
N GLU A 13 -6.85 -24.90 -13.69
CA GLU A 13 -5.40 -25.10 -13.56
C GLU A 13 -4.62 -24.74 -14.84
N ASN A 14 -5.19 -24.94 -16.03
CA ASN A 14 -4.54 -24.56 -17.29
C ASN A 14 -4.63 -23.05 -17.55
N LYS A 15 -5.76 -22.40 -17.24
CA LYS A 15 -5.92 -20.94 -17.32
C LYS A 15 -5.02 -20.19 -16.34
N SER A 16 -4.80 -20.72 -15.13
CA SER A 16 -3.94 -20.07 -14.14
C SER A 16 -2.44 -20.04 -14.51
N LYS A 17 -2.04 -20.74 -15.56
CA LYS A 17 -0.67 -20.72 -16.10
C LYS A 17 -0.46 -19.67 -17.20
N GLU A 18 -1.52 -19.05 -17.70
CA GLU A 18 -1.41 -17.95 -18.67
C GLU A 18 -0.82 -16.71 -17.98
N TRP A 19 0.12 -16.04 -18.65
CA TRP A 19 0.82 -14.86 -18.09
C TRP A 19 -0.10 -13.69 -17.75
N ASN A 20 -1.28 -13.61 -18.38
CA ASN A 20 -2.29 -12.57 -18.18
C ASN A 20 -3.55 -13.10 -17.46
N TYR A 21 -3.46 -14.27 -16.84
CA TYR A 21 -4.59 -14.83 -16.11
C TYR A 21 -4.96 -13.94 -14.91
N HIS A 22 -6.24 -13.66 -14.81
CA HIS A 22 -6.86 -13.09 -13.60
C HIS A 22 -8.22 -13.80 -13.38
N PRO A 23 -8.55 -14.18 -12.15
CA PRO A 23 -9.83 -14.80 -11.86
C PRO A 23 -10.97 -13.80 -12.01
N ASP A 24 -12.15 -14.27 -12.42
CA ASP A 24 -13.38 -13.48 -12.39
C ASP A 24 -13.79 -13.30 -10.92
N LEU A 25 -13.40 -12.17 -10.36
CA LEU A 25 -13.76 -11.79 -9.00
C LEU A 25 -14.94 -10.81 -9.03
N PRO A 26 -15.93 -10.96 -8.13
CA PRO A 26 -17.12 -10.10 -8.11
C PRO A 26 -16.82 -8.63 -7.79
N LEU A 27 -15.58 -8.31 -7.38
CA LEU A 27 -15.13 -6.96 -7.04
C LEU A 27 -14.32 -6.29 -8.16
N ALA A 28 -14.10 -6.97 -9.30
CA ALA A 28 -13.38 -6.39 -10.43
C ALA A 28 -14.22 -5.29 -11.08
N ASP A 29 -13.77 -4.04 -10.97
CA ASP A 29 -14.35 -2.93 -11.70
C ASP A 29 -13.64 -2.80 -13.06
N PRO A 30 -14.38 -2.55 -14.15
CA PRO A 30 -13.80 -2.24 -15.45
C PRO A 30 -12.91 -1.01 -15.37
N SER A 31 -11.82 -1.00 -16.15
CA SER A 31 -10.94 0.16 -16.21
C SER A 31 -11.66 1.35 -16.85
N PRO A 32 -11.57 2.57 -16.28
CA PRO A 32 -12.15 3.75 -16.90
C PRO A 32 -11.51 4.06 -18.26
N PHE A 33 -10.26 3.67 -18.48
CA PHE A 33 -9.55 3.91 -19.74
C PHE A 33 -10.08 3.09 -20.92
N THR A 34 -10.78 1.99 -20.66
CA THR A 34 -11.44 1.20 -21.71
C THR A 34 -12.82 1.69 -22.10
N HIS A 35 -13.35 2.70 -21.38
CA HIS A 35 -14.70 3.25 -21.52
C HIS A 35 -14.70 4.77 -21.68
N LEU A 36 -13.63 5.34 -22.27
CA LEU A 36 -13.48 6.80 -22.40
C LEU A 36 -14.62 7.48 -23.19
N ASN A 37 -15.27 6.74 -24.08
CA ASN A 37 -16.40 7.24 -24.89
C ASN A 37 -17.76 7.12 -24.18
N GLU A 38 -17.79 6.66 -22.93
CA GLU A 38 -19.01 6.43 -22.16
C GLU A 38 -19.09 7.38 -20.96
N PRO A 39 -19.54 8.62 -21.11
CA PRO A 39 -19.50 9.63 -20.06
C PRO A 39 -20.30 9.24 -18.81
N ILE A 40 -21.44 8.55 -18.99
CA ILE A 40 -22.27 8.07 -17.88
C ILE A 40 -21.53 6.99 -17.06
N PHE A 41 -20.81 6.09 -17.73
CA PHE A 41 -19.97 5.09 -17.06
C PHE A 41 -18.86 5.78 -16.27
N LEU A 42 -18.15 6.73 -16.88
CA LEU A 42 -17.07 7.47 -16.22
C LEU A 42 -17.56 8.23 -14.98
N LEU A 43 -18.71 8.88 -15.05
CA LEU A 43 -19.31 9.57 -13.91
C LEU A 43 -19.67 8.60 -12.78
N LYS A 44 -20.28 7.46 -13.09
CA LYS A 44 -20.62 6.41 -12.11
C LYS A 44 -19.36 5.81 -11.50
N TRP A 45 -18.35 5.53 -12.32
CA TRP A 45 -17.05 5.01 -11.87
C TRP A 45 -16.35 6.00 -10.93
N PHE A 46 -16.31 7.30 -11.31
CA PHE A 46 -15.73 8.36 -10.48
C PHE A 46 -16.49 8.51 -9.16
N TYR A 47 -17.82 8.57 -9.20
CA TYR A 47 -18.63 8.65 -7.99
C TYR A 47 -18.35 7.46 -7.06
N LYS A 48 -18.37 6.24 -7.59
CA LYS A 48 -18.14 5.03 -6.80
C LYS A 48 -16.75 5.00 -6.17
N ASN A 49 -15.71 5.40 -6.91
CA ASN A 49 -14.33 5.25 -6.48
C ASN A 49 -13.79 6.46 -5.70
N TRP A 50 -14.39 7.65 -5.84
CA TRP A 50 -13.84 8.88 -5.26
C TRP A 50 -14.80 9.66 -4.37
N LEU A 51 -16.10 9.56 -4.60
CA LEU A 51 -17.10 10.35 -3.86
C LEU A 51 -17.96 9.51 -2.90
N SER A 52 -18.13 8.22 -3.18
CA SER A 52 -18.78 7.31 -2.23
C SER A 52 -17.82 6.92 -1.09
N LEU A 53 -18.32 6.24 -0.07
CA LEU A 53 -17.50 5.71 1.04
C LEU A 53 -16.60 4.58 0.53
N SER A 54 -15.50 4.95 -0.11
CA SER A 54 -14.48 4.08 -0.66
C SER A 54 -13.22 4.09 0.23
N GLU A 55 -12.28 3.20 -0.03
CA GLU A 55 -10.99 3.20 0.67
C GLU A 55 -10.25 4.53 0.56
N ARG A 56 -10.36 5.22 -0.61
CA ARG A 56 -9.71 6.51 -0.84
C ARG A 56 -10.29 7.60 0.05
N VAL A 57 -11.62 7.67 0.13
CA VAL A 57 -12.31 8.62 1.00
C VAL A 57 -11.99 8.36 2.46
N LEU A 58 -11.97 7.09 2.88
CA LEU A 58 -11.57 6.72 4.24
C LEU A 58 -10.12 7.10 4.53
N MET A 59 -9.20 6.90 3.59
CA MET A 59 -7.80 7.32 3.74
C MET A 59 -7.66 8.84 3.87
N VAL A 60 -8.39 9.61 3.06
CA VAL A 60 -8.37 11.09 3.15
C VAL A 60 -8.93 11.56 4.50
N ILE A 61 -10.05 11.00 4.95
CA ILE A 61 -10.63 11.32 6.26
C ILE A 61 -9.64 10.97 7.38
N ALA A 62 -9.06 9.77 7.34
CA ALA A 62 -8.10 9.33 8.35
C ALA A 62 -6.83 10.21 8.35
N ALA A 63 -6.27 10.51 7.18
CA ALA A 63 -5.10 11.37 7.05
C ALA A 63 -5.38 12.78 7.58
N THR A 64 -6.55 13.34 7.27
CA THR A 64 -6.98 14.65 7.77
C THR A 64 -7.13 14.64 9.30
N ALA A 65 -7.81 13.64 9.84
CA ALA A 65 -7.96 13.50 11.29
C ALA A 65 -6.62 13.33 12.00
N LEU A 66 -5.74 12.51 11.47
CA LEU A 66 -4.39 12.32 12.02
C LEU A 66 -3.58 13.61 12.00
N TRP A 67 -3.62 14.36 10.91
CA TRP A 67 -2.93 15.64 10.78
C TRP A 67 -3.38 16.65 11.82
N PHE A 68 -4.67 16.83 12.00
CA PHE A 68 -5.18 17.87 12.89
C PHE A 68 -5.20 17.47 14.38
N PHE A 69 -5.33 16.18 14.70
CA PHE A 69 -5.60 15.76 16.08
C PHE A 69 -4.51 14.90 16.70
N VAL A 70 -3.62 14.30 15.89
CA VAL A 70 -2.71 13.27 16.38
C VAL A 70 -1.24 13.64 16.16
N TYR A 71 -0.87 14.08 14.97
CA TYR A 71 0.50 14.46 14.66
C TYR A 71 0.95 15.72 15.42
N PRO A 72 2.27 15.94 15.57
CA PRO A 72 2.82 17.16 16.16
C PRO A 72 2.40 18.40 15.38
N SER A 73 2.27 19.53 16.07
CA SER A 73 2.07 20.83 15.42
C SER A 73 3.33 21.23 14.64
N LEU A 74 3.17 22.10 13.64
CA LEU A 74 4.31 22.68 12.93
C LEU A 74 5.22 23.51 13.86
N GLU A 75 4.65 24.12 14.89
CA GLU A 75 5.43 24.87 15.89
C GLU A 75 6.37 23.96 16.66
N ASP A 76 5.89 22.79 17.12
CA ASP A 76 6.72 21.80 17.82
C ASP A 76 7.83 21.24 16.91
N ALA A 77 7.60 21.22 15.61
CA ALA A 77 8.50 20.64 14.63
C ALA A 77 9.58 21.59 14.08
N LYS A 78 9.61 22.86 14.48
CA LYS A 78 10.63 23.83 14.03
C LYS A 78 12.06 23.42 14.37
N THR A 79 12.27 22.73 15.47
CA THR A 79 13.56 22.20 15.87
C THR A 79 13.50 20.68 16.02
N PHE A 80 14.60 19.99 15.70
CA PHE A 80 14.68 18.55 15.93
C PHE A 80 14.72 18.29 17.45
N HIS A 81 13.62 17.73 17.95
CA HIS A 81 13.48 17.35 19.35
C HIS A 81 12.95 15.92 19.46
N TYR A 82 13.58 15.09 20.26
CA TYR A 82 13.23 13.66 20.37
C TYR A 82 11.76 13.42 20.75
N GLY A 83 11.13 14.31 21.49
CA GLY A 83 9.75 14.14 21.95
C GLY A 83 8.75 14.00 20.79
N TRP A 84 8.73 14.94 19.84
CA TRP A 84 7.83 14.86 18.71
C TRP A 84 8.27 13.82 17.66
N ILE A 85 9.59 13.57 17.53
CA ILE A 85 10.12 12.54 16.63
C ILE A 85 9.68 11.15 17.08
N LEU A 86 9.83 10.83 18.37
CA LEU A 86 9.37 9.56 18.94
C LEU A 86 7.84 9.45 18.88
N LYS A 87 7.11 10.55 19.16
CA LYS A 87 5.65 10.57 19.00
C LYS A 87 5.26 10.17 17.59
N THR A 88 5.87 10.77 16.56
CA THR A 88 5.61 10.45 15.14
C THR A 88 5.94 9.00 14.83
N TYR A 89 7.07 8.48 15.35
CA TYR A 89 7.44 7.08 15.18
C TYR A 89 6.40 6.13 15.76
N PHE A 90 5.96 6.36 17.00
CA PHE A 90 4.97 5.49 17.64
C PHE A 90 3.58 5.61 17.00
N ILE A 91 3.21 6.76 16.47
CA ILE A 91 1.97 6.92 15.68
C ILE A 91 2.06 6.04 14.43
N ASN A 92 3.12 6.16 13.63
CA ASN A 92 3.30 5.39 12.40
C ASN A 92 3.38 3.88 12.68
N LEU A 93 4.09 3.48 13.73
CA LEU A 93 4.18 2.09 14.16
C LEU A 93 2.80 1.52 14.55
N THR A 94 2.04 2.28 15.32
CA THR A 94 0.68 1.90 15.78
C THR A 94 -0.28 1.80 14.60
N LEU A 95 -0.25 2.77 13.68
CA LEU A 95 -1.07 2.75 12.47
C LEU A 95 -0.77 1.52 11.61
N MET A 96 0.50 1.25 11.36
CA MET A 96 0.90 0.06 10.59
C MET A 96 0.45 -1.24 11.29
N ALA A 97 0.64 -1.33 12.61
CA ALA A 97 0.25 -2.49 13.38
C ALA A 97 -1.28 -2.69 13.39
N ILE A 98 -2.06 -1.61 13.54
CA ILE A 98 -3.53 -1.68 13.51
C ILE A 98 -4.01 -2.08 12.11
N VAL A 99 -3.59 -1.39 11.06
CA VAL A 99 -4.09 -1.63 9.71
C VAL A 99 -3.70 -3.02 9.21
N ALA A 100 -2.40 -3.33 9.17
CA ALA A 100 -1.95 -4.63 8.68
C ALA A 100 -2.34 -5.77 9.61
N GLY A 101 -2.32 -5.55 10.94
CA GLY A 101 -2.71 -6.53 11.95
C GLY A 101 -4.19 -6.87 11.90
N SER A 102 -5.08 -5.88 11.83
CA SER A 102 -6.53 -6.10 11.73
C SER A 102 -6.91 -6.81 10.43
N LEU A 103 -6.32 -6.40 9.30
CA LEU A 103 -6.51 -7.09 8.02
C LEU A 103 -5.99 -8.53 8.07
N HIS A 104 -4.82 -8.75 8.67
CA HIS A 104 -4.27 -10.10 8.82
C HIS A 104 -5.17 -10.97 9.71
N TYR A 105 -5.62 -10.43 10.84
CA TYR A 105 -6.56 -11.12 11.72
C TYR A 105 -7.86 -11.47 11.00
N PHE A 106 -8.47 -10.51 10.33
CA PHE A 106 -9.75 -10.70 9.64
C PHE A 106 -9.67 -11.67 8.46
N LEU A 107 -8.64 -11.54 7.61
CA LEU A 107 -8.53 -12.30 6.37
C LEU A 107 -7.85 -13.66 6.54
N TYR A 108 -6.82 -13.75 7.40
CA TYR A 108 -5.96 -14.94 7.48
C TYR A 108 -6.14 -15.78 8.77
N ILE A 109 -6.42 -15.14 9.91
CA ILE A 109 -6.66 -15.85 11.17
C ILE A 109 -8.12 -16.25 11.28
N ARG A 110 -9.02 -15.26 11.25
CA ARG A 110 -10.47 -15.49 11.33
C ARG A 110 -11.05 -16.08 10.03
N LYS A 111 -10.38 -15.84 8.88
CA LYS A 111 -10.82 -16.28 7.55
C LYS A 111 -12.25 -15.84 7.21
N SER A 112 -12.60 -14.59 7.56
CA SER A 112 -13.96 -14.08 7.48
C SER A 112 -14.54 -14.03 6.06
N GLN A 113 -13.68 -14.03 5.03
CA GLN A 113 -14.08 -14.07 3.60
C GLN A 113 -13.82 -15.45 2.96
N GLY A 114 -13.40 -16.45 3.73
CA GLY A 114 -13.01 -17.75 3.16
C GLY A 114 -11.90 -17.59 2.10
N ASN A 115 -12.05 -18.29 0.97
CA ASN A 115 -11.14 -18.21 -0.17
C ASN A 115 -11.83 -17.67 -1.45
N GLU A 116 -13.07 -17.24 -1.38
CA GLU A 116 -13.88 -16.88 -2.56
C GLU A 116 -13.35 -15.62 -3.26
N LEU A 117 -12.92 -14.63 -2.46
CA LEU A 117 -12.38 -13.36 -2.97
C LEU A 117 -10.85 -13.34 -3.03
N LYS A 118 -10.21 -14.48 -2.83
CA LYS A 118 -8.75 -14.57 -2.80
C LYS A 118 -8.22 -14.91 -4.17
N PHE A 119 -7.36 -14.03 -4.74
CA PHE A 119 -6.73 -14.27 -6.04
C PHE A 119 -5.86 -15.54 -6.03
N ASP A 120 -4.94 -15.64 -5.09
CA ASP A 120 -4.15 -16.85 -4.86
C ASP A 120 -4.70 -17.59 -3.63
N LYS A 121 -5.33 -18.74 -3.86
CA LYS A 121 -5.98 -19.53 -2.80
C LYS A 121 -4.99 -20.25 -1.88
N ARG A 122 -3.70 -20.26 -2.21
CA ARG A 122 -2.66 -20.85 -1.35
C ARG A 122 -2.51 -20.10 -0.04
N GLY A 123 -2.06 -20.77 1.00
CA GLY A 123 -1.69 -20.15 2.27
C GLY A 123 -0.38 -19.38 2.18
N LEU A 124 -0.14 -18.47 3.13
CA LEU A 124 1.16 -17.82 3.28
C LEU A 124 2.22 -18.86 3.64
N THR A 125 3.42 -18.70 3.10
CA THR A 125 4.49 -19.69 3.15
C THR A 125 5.02 -19.89 4.57
N LYS A 126 5.13 -21.17 4.97
CA LYS A 126 5.74 -21.61 6.22
C LYS A 126 6.84 -22.64 5.95
N ASN A 127 7.75 -22.80 6.90
CA ASN A 127 8.87 -23.75 6.84
C ASN A 127 9.76 -23.56 5.60
N ASN A 128 9.96 -22.32 5.15
CA ASN A 128 10.78 -21.99 4.00
C ASN A 128 11.94 -21.08 4.43
N ARG A 129 13.17 -21.55 4.21
CA ARG A 129 14.42 -20.87 4.58
C ARG A 129 14.68 -19.56 3.85
N ASN A 130 13.92 -19.25 2.80
CA ASN A 130 13.99 -17.96 2.09
C ASN A 130 13.44 -16.81 2.94
N PHE A 131 12.67 -17.11 3.96
CA PHE A 131 12.11 -16.11 4.89
C PHE A 131 12.85 -16.18 6.24
N LEU A 132 13.04 -15.03 6.88
CA LEU A 132 13.48 -14.98 8.27
C LEU A 132 12.49 -15.78 9.13
N PHE A 133 13.01 -16.46 10.15
CA PHE A 133 12.19 -17.34 11.02
C PHE A 133 11.49 -18.49 10.26
N SER A 134 11.87 -18.77 9.00
CA SER A 134 11.24 -19.75 8.11
C SER A 134 9.72 -19.54 7.95
N ASP A 135 9.21 -18.32 8.17
CA ASP A 135 7.81 -17.97 8.17
C ASP A 135 7.61 -16.61 7.48
N GLN A 136 6.83 -16.61 6.39
CA GLN A 136 6.60 -15.41 5.57
C GLN A 136 5.94 -14.29 6.37
N VAL A 137 4.99 -14.60 7.26
CA VAL A 137 4.28 -13.57 8.04
C VAL A 137 5.23 -12.87 9.00
N LYS A 138 6.03 -13.65 9.74
CA LYS A 138 6.99 -13.10 10.70
C LYS A 138 8.08 -12.28 10.01
N ASP A 139 8.54 -12.78 8.86
CA ASP A 139 9.50 -12.05 8.02
C ASP A 139 8.94 -10.71 7.54
N ASN A 140 7.72 -10.72 7.00
CA ASN A 140 7.06 -9.51 6.51
C ASN A 140 6.78 -8.53 7.65
N MET A 141 6.36 -9.01 8.82
CA MET A 141 6.21 -8.17 10.02
C MET A 141 7.54 -7.54 10.42
N PHE A 142 8.61 -8.32 10.46
CA PHE A 142 9.93 -7.82 10.81
C PHE A 142 10.37 -6.68 9.89
N TRP A 143 10.36 -6.88 8.57
CA TRP A 143 10.78 -5.84 7.63
C TRP A 143 9.87 -4.63 7.62
N SER A 144 8.56 -4.83 7.70
CA SER A 144 7.60 -3.73 7.70
C SER A 144 7.69 -2.87 8.96
N LEU A 145 7.81 -3.49 10.15
CA LEU A 145 7.84 -2.77 11.42
C LEU A 145 9.22 -2.17 11.75
N THR A 146 10.29 -2.76 11.22
CA THR A 146 11.65 -2.23 11.40
C THR A 146 12.02 -1.24 10.30
N SER A 147 12.48 -1.70 9.14
CA SER A 147 12.95 -0.80 8.07
C SER A 147 11.83 0.05 7.47
N GLY A 148 10.65 -0.53 7.23
CA GLY A 148 9.53 0.19 6.62
C GLY A 148 9.06 1.36 7.47
N VAL A 149 8.62 1.09 8.69
CA VAL A 149 8.12 2.15 9.61
C VAL A 149 9.22 3.14 9.94
N PHE A 150 10.46 2.68 10.16
CA PHE A 150 11.58 3.58 10.49
C PHE A 150 11.85 4.58 9.36
N LEU A 151 11.99 4.12 8.11
CA LEU A 151 12.32 5.00 6.98
C LEU A 151 11.17 5.91 6.60
N ILE A 152 9.93 5.41 6.63
CA ILE A 152 8.74 6.26 6.43
C ILE A 152 8.68 7.34 7.51
N THR A 153 8.97 6.99 8.77
CA THR A 153 8.99 8.00 9.85
C THR A 153 10.11 9.01 9.67
N ALA A 154 11.31 8.58 9.28
CA ALA A 154 12.42 9.49 9.02
C ALA A 154 12.06 10.49 7.91
N PHE A 155 11.48 10.02 6.80
CA PHE A 155 10.99 10.87 5.74
C PHE A 155 9.88 11.82 6.21
N HIS A 156 8.91 11.32 6.96
CA HIS A 156 7.83 12.11 7.52
C HIS A 156 8.32 13.21 8.47
N VAL A 157 9.26 12.87 9.35
CA VAL A 157 9.90 13.82 10.26
C VAL A 157 10.62 14.94 9.49
N VAL A 158 11.42 14.59 8.47
CA VAL A 158 12.09 15.59 7.63
C VAL A 158 11.07 16.46 6.89
N THR A 159 10.02 15.89 6.35
CA THR A 159 8.97 16.62 5.63
C THR A 159 8.24 17.61 6.55
N ILE A 160 7.83 17.19 7.75
CA ILE A 160 7.18 18.09 8.72
C ILE A 160 8.13 19.22 9.14
N TRP A 161 9.41 18.89 9.37
CA TRP A 161 10.42 19.90 9.71
C TRP A 161 10.64 20.91 8.59
N LEU A 162 10.70 20.47 7.32
CA LEU A 162 10.80 21.35 6.16
C LEU A 162 9.58 22.27 6.02
N MET A 163 8.38 21.75 6.27
CA MET A 163 7.15 22.55 6.31
C MET A 163 7.15 23.56 7.46
N ALA A 164 7.58 23.14 8.65
CA ALA A 164 7.64 23.99 9.85
C ALA A 164 8.61 25.16 9.71
N ASN A 165 9.66 24.99 8.91
CA ASN A 165 10.67 26.02 8.66
C ASN A 165 10.50 26.73 7.30
N GLU A 166 9.34 26.53 6.65
CA GLU A 166 8.97 27.20 5.39
C GLU A 166 9.88 26.89 4.19
N TYR A 167 10.69 25.81 4.25
CA TYR A 167 11.48 25.35 3.12
C TYR A 167 10.61 24.73 2.02
N ILE A 168 9.47 24.17 2.40
CA ILE A 168 8.44 23.71 1.46
C ILE A 168 7.08 24.30 1.89
N PRO A 169 6.21 24.69 0.93
CA PRO A 169 4.93 25.30 1.26
C PRO A 169 3.97 24.30 1.91
N VAL A 170 3.25 24.74 2.93
CA VAL A 170 2.09 24.03 3.45
C VAL A 170 0.92 24.31 2.53
N ASN A 171 0.54 23.31 1.75
CA ASN A 171 -0.59 23.42 0.83
C ASN A 171 -1.91 23.25 1.60
N SER A 172 -2.74 24.28 1.59
CA SER A 172 -4.05 24.23 2.25
C SER A 172 -5.14 24.72 1.30
N PHE A 173 -6.36 24.19 1.51
CA PHE A 173 -7.53 24.59 0.73
C PHE A 173 -7.83 26.09 0.87
N SER A 174 -7.63 26.66 2.07
CA SER A 174 -7.85 28.07 2.33
C SER A 174 -6.90 29.01 1.56
N ASN A 175 -5.66 28.56 1.36
CA ASN A 175 -4.63 29.41 0.72
C ASN A 175 -4.72 29.34 -0.82
N ASN A 176 -4.93 28.16 -1.37
CA ASN A 176 -5.03 27.96 -2.81
C ASN A 176 -5.90 26.74 -3.14
N PRO A 177 -7.24 26.91 -3.20
CA PRO A 177 -8.16 25.78 -3.37
C PRO A 177 -7.96 25.02 -4.69
N LEU A 178 -7.67 25.72 -5.79
CA LEU A 178 -7.46 25.07 -7.09
C LEU A 178 -6.20 24.20 -7.09
N TRP A 179 -5.11 24.71 -6.52
CA TRP A 179 -3.88 23.95 -6.38
C TRP A 179 -4.04 22.76 -5.43
N PHE A 180 -4.74 22.97 -4.31
CA PHE A 180 -5.02 21.89 -3.35
C PHE A 180 -5.79 20.74 -4.01
N VAL A 181 -6.88 21.04 -4.72
CA VAL A 181 -7.66 20.03 -5.45
C VAL A 181 -6.85 19.42 -6.57
N GLY A 182 -6.10 20.22 -7.31
CA GLY A 182 -5.19 19.76 -8.36
C GLY A 182 -4.17 18.73 -7.84
N MET A 183 -3.56 18.99 -6.68
CA MET A 183 -2.62 18.06 -6.06
C MET A 183 -3.28 16.76 -5.61
N LEU A 184 -4.51 16.79 -5.08
CA LEU A 184 -5.23 15.56 -4.73
C LEU A 184 -5.46 14.65 -5.95
N ILE A 185 -5.61 15.22 -7.14
CA ILE A 185 -5.77 14.47 -8.39
C ILE A 185 -4.42 14.05 -8.97
N LEU A 186 -3.43 14.92 -8.94
CA LEU A 186 -2.12 14.69 -9.57
C LEU A 186 -1.20 13.78 -8.77
N LEU A 187 -1.25 13.83 -7.43
CA LEU A 187 -0.39 13.01 -6.58
C LEU A 187 -0.52 11.50 -6.83
N PRO A 188 -1.72 10.92 -6.95
CA PRO A 188 -1.85 9.49 -7.29
C PRO A 188 -1.26 9.15 -8.66
N VAL A 189 -1.40 10.04 -9.64
CA VAL A 189 -0.84 9.85 -10.99
C VAL A 189 0.68 9.90 -10.94
N TRP A 190 1.23 10.91 -10.26
CA TRP A 190 2.67 11.04 -10.05
C TRP A 190 3.25 9.85 -9.29
N SER A 191 2.58 9.45 -8.21
CA SER A 191 3.00 8.29 -7.41
C SER A 191 3.04 7.00 -8.23
N ALA A 192 2.03 6.76 -9.08
CA ALA A 192 2.01 5.60 -9.96
C ALA A 192 3.13 5.65 -11.02
N PHE A 193 3.38 6.84 -11.61
CA PHE A 193 4.47 7.07 -12.56
C PHE A 193 5.84 6.84 -11.90
N HIS A 194 6.09 7.47 -10.77
CA HIS A 194 7.33 7.32 -10.01
C HIS A 194 7.56 5.87 -9.59
N PHE A 195 6.54 5.22 -9.01
CA PHE A 195 6.60 3.82 -8.63
C PHE A 195 6.99 2.93 -9.79
N TYR A 196 6.36 3.09 -10.97
CA TYR A 196 6.67 2.29 -12.16
C TYR A 196 8.15 2.40 -12.55
N TRP A 197 8.70 3.62 -12.62
CA TRP A 197 10.08 3.84 -13.04
C TRP A 197 11.09 3.34 -12.00
N ILE A 198 10.84 3.58 -10.72
CA ILE A 198 11.70 3.06 -9.64
C ILE A 198 11.65 1.53 -9.61
N HIS A 199 10.47 0.92 -9.69
CA HIS A 199 10.34 -0.53 -9.74
C HIS A 199 11.09 -1.14 -10.94
N ARG A 200 10.92 -0.55 -12.12
CA ARG A 200 11.65 -0.96 -13.32
C ARG A 200 13.17 -0.82 -13.16
N PHE A 201 13.63 0.26 -12.56
CA PHE A 201 15.04 0.48 -12.24
C PHE A 201 15.57 -0.60 -11.28
N LEU A 202 14.82 -0.94 -10.25
CA LEU A 202 15.19 -1.97 -9.27
C LEU A 202 15.29 -3.37 -9.89
N HIS A 203 14.68 -3.60 -11.05
CA HIS A 203 14.85 -4.85 -11.81
C HIS A 203 16.19 -4.98 -12.56
N PHE A 204 17.06 -3.96 -12.61
CA PHE A 204 18.42 -4.18 -13.10
C PHE A 204 19.14 -5.22 -12.23
N PRO A 205 19.92 -6.16 -12.83
CA PRO A 205 20.45 -7.34 -12.16
C PRO A 205 21.19 -7.06 -10.85
N PHE A 206 21.92 -5.94 -10.77
CA PHE A 206 22.64 -5.53 -9.56
C PHE A 206 21.68 -5.22 -8.40
N PHE A 207 20.68 -4.35 -8.65
CA PHE A 207 19.70 -3.91 -7.64
C PHE A 207 18.74 -5.04 -7.28
N TYR A 208 18.28 -5.80 -8.29
CA TYR A 208 17.39 -6.92 -8.07
C TYR A 208 18.00 -7.95 -7.13
N LYS A 209 19.18 -8.46 -7.46
CA LYS A 209 19.85 -9.51 -6.65
C LYS A 209 20.17 -9.06 -5.22
N ARG A 210 20.46 -7.77 -5.04
CA ARG A 210 20.98 -7.27 -3.77
C ARG A 210 19.90 -6.72 -2.83
N TYR A 211 18.83 -6.14 -3.37
CA TYR A 211 17.82 -5.43 -2.61
C TYR A 211 16.41 -5.89 -2.93
N HIS A 212 16.02 -5.85 -4.20
CA HIS A 212 14.64 -6.00 -4.63
C HIS A 212 14.12 -7.44 -4.60
N SER A 213 14.97 -8.45 -4.68
CA SER A 213 14.61 -9.85 -4.54
C SER A 213 13.99 -10.19 -3.17
N LEU A 214 14.27 -9.39 -2.13
CA LEU A 214 13.64 -9.51 -0.82
C LEU A 214 12.13 -9.30 -0.93
N HIS A 215 11.72 -8.26 -1.65
CA HIS A 215 10.31 -7.97 -1.89
C HIS A 215 9.65 -9.06 -2.76
N HIS A 216 10.31 -9.45 -3.87
CA HIS A 216 9.78 -10.42 -4.83
C HIS A 216 9.69 -11.86 -4.34
N ARG A 217 10.28 -12.22 -3.21
CA ARG A 217 10.06 -13.55 -2.60
C ARG A 217 8.64 -13.72 -2.07
N ASN A 218 7.88 -12.64 -1.89
CA ASN A 218 6.47 -12.64 -1.51
C ASN A 218 5.57 -12.87 -2.72
N ILE A 219 5.59 -14.08 -3.30
CA ILE A 219 4.76 -14.44 -4.46
C ILE A 219 3.28 -14.40 -4.09
N ASN A 220 2.92 -14.98 -2.94
CA ASN A 220 1.57 -14.90 -2.38
C ASN A 220 1.57 -13.80 -1.30
N ILE A 221 0.95 -12.67 -1.62
CA ILE A 221 0.98 -11.47 -0.78
C ILE A 221 -0.02 -11.54 0.38
N GLY A 222 0.36 -10.92 1.48
CA GLY A 222 -0.49 -10.73 2.66
C GLY A 222 -0.45 -9.28 3.15
N PRO A 223 -1.24 -8.90 4.15
CA PRO A 223 -1.33 -7.51 4.63
C PRO A 223 -0.01 -6.90 5.09
N TRP A 224 0.94 -7.72 5.54
CA TRP A 224 2.26 -7.27 5.98
C TRP A 224 3.30 -7.19 4.86
N SER A 225 2.99 -7.68 3.65
CA SER A 225 3.99 -7.74 2.56
C SER A 225 4.24 -6.41 1.87
N GLY A 226 3.32 -5.45 1.95
CA GLY A 226 3.41 -4.17 1.23
C GLY A 226 4.65 -3.32 1.59
N LEU A 227 5.08 -3.35 2.84
CA LEU A 227 6.30 -2.67 3.32
C LEU A 227 7.44 -3.65 3.65
N SER A 228 7.32 -4.93 3.27
CA SER A 228 8.39 -5.91 3.45
C SER A 228 9.42 -5.77 2.34
N MET A 229 10.29 -4.78 2.48
CA MET A 229 11.30 -4.38 1.51
C MET A 229 12.65 -4.13 2.18
N HIS A 230 13.72 -4.19 1.38
CA HIS A 230 15.04 -3.80 1.83
C HIS A 230 15.11 -2.28 2.11
N PRO A 231 15.86 -1.80 3.14
CA PRO A 231 15.96 -0.37 3.43
C PRO A 231 16.33 0.51 2.24
N VAL A 232 17.25 0.06 1.39
CA VAL A 232 17.66 0.78 0.16
C VAL A 232 16.47 0.96 -0.80
N GLU A 233 15.60 -0.04 -0.91
CA GLU A 233 14.40 0.02 -1.74
C GLU A 233 13.42 1.07 -1.23
N HIS A 234 13.22 1.15 0.08
CA HIS A 234 12.41 2.21 0.69
C HIS A 234 12.93 3.60 0.36
N LEU A 235 14.26 3.83 0.38
CA LEU A 235 14.84 5.13 0.03
C LEU A 235 14.50 5.54 -1.41
N PHE A 236 14.52 4.60 -2.36
CA PHE A 236 14.12 4.88 -3.74
C PHE A 236 12.64 5.22 -3.84
N TYR A 237 11.74 4.49 -3.17
CA TYR A 237 10.32 4.80 -3.22
C TYR A 237 9.93 6.10 -2.49
N LEU A 238 10.68 6.48 -1.46
CA LEU A 238 10.46 7.74 -0.73
C LEU A 238 11.08 8.97 -1.43
N SER A 239 11.73 8.81 -2.57
CA SER A 239 12.35 9.91 -3.33
C SER A 239 11.38 10.71 -4.20
N SER A 240 10.06 10.42 -4.10
CA SER A 240 9.01 11.09 -4.91
C SER A 240 8.56 12.42 -4.34
#